data_466f35170e80acadaab3e5e3f0448ccd
#
_entry.id   466f35170e80acadaab3e5e3f0448ccd
#
_cell.length_a   1.000
_cell.length_b   1.000
_cell.length_c   1.000
_cell.angle_alpha   90.00
_cell.angle_beta   90.00
_cell.angle_gamma   90.00
#
_symmetry.space_group_name_H-M   'P 1'
#
loop_
_entity.id
_entity.type
_entity.pdbx_description
1 polymer ?
#
loop_
_entity_poly.entity_id
_entity_poly.type
_entity_poly.pdbx_seq_one_letter_code
_entity_poly.pdbx_strand_id
1 'polypeptide(L)'
;VCLSCVTVFAAKDKVLTEDQVASYKSGAVKVIEQIAGLSDEEIQNYLDQDDDFVTAALTSWNNAKDELGAYVEVGDQTVTTDGNNVIINSDVTYENKTADVELIINSKTNTSESMAFNINYTMAEKMEQAGLNTLMGLGIVFLMLIFLSFLISQFKHISKLTEKNKPAAPAALAPAPAPAVVEEEPEEELADDGELVAVIAAAIAAYEGSTSTDGFVVRSIKRSKTNTWKRA
;
A
#
# COMPACT_ATOMS: atom_id res chain seq x y z
N VAL A 1 38.42 11.04 -11.14
CA VAL A 1 37.40 9.96 -11.20
C VAL A 1 37.78 8.95 -10.15
N CYS A 2 37.21 9.06 -8.93
CA CYS A 2 37.36 8.08 -7.85
C CYS A 2 36.37 6.96 -8.08
N LEU A 3 36.88 5.80 -8.48
CA LEU A 3 36.12 4.54 -8.54
C LEU A 3 36.01 4.00 -7.11
N SER A 4 34.88 4.24 -6.45
CA SER A 4 34.58 3.68 -5.14
C SER A 4 34.41 2.19 -5.30
N CYS A 5 35.38 1.41 -4.86
CA CYS A 5 35.29 -0.03 -4.71
C CYS A 5 34.26 -0.31 -3.61
N VAL A 6 33.03 -0.67 -4.00
CA VAL A 6 32.06 -1.28 -3.10
C VAL A 6 32.54 -2.71 -2.86
N THR A 7 33.23 -2.92 -1.74
CA THR A 7 33.50 -4.26 -1.24
C THR A 7 32.16 -4.82 -0.74
N VAL A 8 31.50 -5.63 -1.59
CA VAL A 8 30.45 -6.52 -1.13
C VAL A 8 31.13 -7.53 -0.20
N PHE A 9 30.92 -7.38 1.09
CA PHE A 9 31.21 -8.44 2.06
C PHE A 9 30.19 -9.55 1.77
N ALA A 10 30.56 -10.49 0.90
CA ALA A 10 29.89 -11.78 0.86
C ALA A 10 30.11 -12.42 2.24
N ALA A 11 29.02 -12.54 3.02
CA ALA A 11 29.02 -13.38 4.19
C ALA A 11 29.52 -14.75 3.72
N LYS A 12 30.52 -15.29 4.40
CA LYS A 12 31.13 -16.58 4.04
C LYS A 12 30.11 -17.65 4.43
N ASP A 13 29.27 -18.05 3.49
CA ASP A 13 28.30 -19.10 3.69
C ASP A 13 29.01 -20.34 4.22
N LYS A 14 28.52 -20.85 5.35
CA LYS A 14 29.05 -22.06 5.94
C LYS A 14 28.68 -23.23 5.02
N VAL A 15 29.66 -23.82 4.38
CA VAL A 15 29.43 -25.03 3.55
C VAL A 15 29.06 -26.18 4.47
N LEU A 16 27.80 -26.62 4.39
CA LEU A 16 27.30 -27.79 5.12
C LEU A 16 27.77 -29.07 4.43
N THR A 17 28.08 -30.10 5.23
CA THR A 17 28.35 -31.43 4.69
C THR A 17 27.04 -32.12 4.28
N GLU A 18 27.10 -33.11 3.37
CA GLU A 18 25.93 -33.86 2.93
C GLU A 18 25.18 -34.52 4.10
N ASP A 19 25.91 -35.05 5.08
CA ASP A 19 25.32 -35.65 6.28
C ASP A 19 24.59 -34.61 7.14
N GLN A 20 25.11 -33.38 7.23
CA GLN A 20 24.44 -32.27 7.94
C GLN A 20 23.16 -31.86 7.22
N VAL A 21 23.23 -31.74 5.90
CA VAL A 21 22.05 -31.42 5.06
C VAL A 21 20.96 -32.48 5.24
N ALA A 22 21.34 -33.78 5.19
CA ALA A 22 20.41 -34.89 5.42
C ALA A 22 19.80 -34.86 6.83
N SER A 23 20.60 -34.53 7.84
CA SER A 23 20.13 -34.39 9.23
C SER A 23 19.14 -33.24 9.39
N TYR A 24 19.42 -32.08 8.81
CA TYR A 24 18.51 -30.93 8.84
C TYR A 24 17.19 -31.22 8.12
N LYS A 25 17.24 -31.85 6.93
CA LYS A 25 16.05 -32.28 6.20
C LYS A 25 15.18 -33.22 7.02
N SER A 26 15.79 -34.27 7.58
CA SER A 26 15.03 -35.22 8.40
C SER A 26 14.48 -34.62 9.70
N GLY A 27 15.19 -33.66 10.27
CA GLY A 27 14.72 -32.89 11.42
C GLY A 27 13.50 -32.04 11.07
N ALA A 28 13.56 -31.33 9.94
CA ALA A 28 12.46 -30.48 9.46
C ALA A 28 11.19 -31.31 9.21
N VAL A 29 11.31 -32.49 8.56
CA VAL A 29 10.14 -33.39 8.35
C VAL A 29 9.46 -33.72 9.68
N LYS A 30 10.23 -34.11 10.70
CA LYS A 30 9.65 -34.47 12.01
C LYS A 30 8.95 -33.29 12.68
N VAL A 31 9.50 -32.09 12.57
CA VAL A 31 8.88 -30.88 13.14
C VAL A 31 7.58 -30.56 12.39
N ILE A 32 7.56 -30.68 11.07
CA ILE A 32 6.38 -30.45 10.25
C ILE A 32 5.28 -31.46 10.61
N GLU A 33 5.61 -32.75 10.64
CA GLU A 33 4.65 -33.81 11.01
C GLU A 33 4.09 -33.62 12.42
N GLN A 34 4.95 -33.23 13.37
CA GLN A 34 4.55 -32.98 14.75
C GLN A 34 3.57 -31.81 14.85
N ILE A 35 3.86 -30.69 14.20
CA ILE A 35 2.99 -29.51 14.20
C ILE A 35 1.68 -29.79 13.48
N ALA A 36 1.73 -30.45 12.32
CA ALA A 36 0.54 -30.79 11.55
C ALA A 36 -0.38 -31.81 12.25
N GLY A 37 0.17 -32.60 13.16
CA GLY A 37 -0.57 -33.59 13.95
C GLY A 37 -1.18 -33.04 15.24
N LEU A 38 -0.94 -31.77 15.62
CA LEU A 38 -1.47 -31.18 16.85
C LEU A 38 -2.97 -30.91 16.74
N SER A 39 -3.70 -31.25 17.79
CA SER A 39 -5.09 -30.84 17.96
C SER A 39 -5.22 -29.38 18.36
N ASP A 40 -6.41 -28.79 18.17
CA ASP A 40 -6.67 -27.40 18.54
C ASP A 40 -6.43 -27.12 20.03
N GLU A 41 -6.73 -28.08 20.89
CA GLU A 41 -6.50 -27.97 22.32
C GLU A 41 -5.01 -27.94 22.65
N GLU A 42 -4.21 -28.78 21.98
CA GLU A 42 -2.75 -28.79 22.15
C GLU A 42 -2.11 -27.51 21.63
N ILE A 43 -2.58 -26.99 20.47
CA ILE A 43 -2.10 -25.71 19.93
C ILE A 43 -2.31 -24.60 20.96
N GLN A 44 -3.51 -24.50 21.57
CA GLN A 44 -3.78 -23.46 22.57
C GLN A 44 -2.88 -23.62 23.80
N ASN A 45 -2.70 -24.85 24.29
CA ASN A 45 -1.79 -25.12 25.42
C ASN A 45 -0.33 -24.73 25.14
N TYR A 46 0.13 -24.88 23.90
CA TYR A 46 1.49 -24.47 23.51
C TYR A 46 1.59 -22.95 23.32
N LEU A 47 0.56 -22.29 22.82
CA LEU A 47 0.52 -20.84 22.69
C LEU A 47 0.54 -20.11 24.04
N ASP A 48 0.07 -20.76 25.10
CA ASP A 48 0.12 -20.24 26.47
C ASP A 48 1.53 -20.35 27.11
N GLN A 49 2.47 -21.05 26.45
CA GLN A 49 3.86 -21.18 26.89
C GLN A 49 4.71 -20.10 26.22
N ASP A 50 5.08 -19.09 26.85
CA ASP A 50 5.84 -17.90 26.40
C ASP A 50 7.18 -18.22 25.66
N ASP A 51 7.08 -19.01 24.56
CA ASP A 51 8.16 -19.39 23.66
C ASP A 51 7.92 -18.74 22.29
N ASP A 52 8.80 -17.82 21.91
CA ASP A 52 8.67 -17.01 20.68
C ASP A 52 8.62 -17.88 19.41
N PHE A 53 9.46 -18.93 19.32
CA PHE A 53 9.48 -19.82 18.16
C PHE A 53 8.18 -20.64 18.07
N VAL A 54 7.78 -21.27 19.17
CA VAL A 54 6.55 -22.09 19.22
C VAL A 54 5.34 -21.23 18.88
N THR A 55 5.24 -20.04 19.46
CA THR A 55 4.14 -19.10 19.19
C THR A 55 4.08 -18.70 17.73
N ALA A 56 5.21 -18.34 17.11
CA ALA A 56 5.27 -17.95 15.71
C ALA A 56 4.90 -19.12 14.78
N ALA A 57 5.47 -20.32 15.02
CA ALA A 57 5.23 -21.52 14.23
C ALA A 57 3.77 -21.96 14.30
N LEU A 58 3.20 -22.04 15.51
CA LEU A 58 1.83 -22.47 15.71
C LEU A 58 0.80 -21.43 15.23
N THR A 59 1.11 -20.15 15.34
CA THR A 59 0.28 -19.09 14.75
C THR A 59 0.25 -19.20 13.23
N SER A 60 1.41 -19.41 12.60
CA SER A 60 1.51 -19.62 11.15
C SER A 60 0.71 -20.85 10.70
N TRP A 61 0.87 -21.97 11.42
CA TRP A 61 0.10 -23.20 11.17
C TRP A 61 -1.40 -23.00 11.35
N ASN A 62 -1.82 -22.41 12.47
CA ASN A 62 -3.24 -22.19 12.76
C ASN A 62 -3.95 -21.31 11.72
N ASN A 63 -3.22 -20.36 11.11
CA ASN A 63 -3.73 -19.54 10.02
C ASN A 63 -3.84 -20.28 8.69
N ALA A 64 -3.06 -21.35 8.50
CA ALA A 64 -2.97 -22.08 7.23
C ALA A 64 -3.76 -23.40 7.24
N LYS A 65 -3.92 -24.07 8.38
CA LYS A 65 -4.43 -25.44 8.50
C LYS A 65 -5.81 -25.66 7.88
N ASP A 66 -6.73 -24.68 8.02
CA ASP A 66 -8.11 -24.82 7.53
C ASP A 66 -8.14 -24.85 5.97
N GLU A 67 -7.23 -24.13 5.34
CA GLU A 67 -7.10 -24.15 3.87
C GLU A 67 -6.28 -25.34 3.37
N LEU A 68 -5.28 -25.75 4.11
CA LEU A 68 -4.38 -26.85 3.74
C LEU A 68 -5.04 -28.23 3.89
N GLY A 69 -5.80 -28.43 4.97
CA GLY A 69 -6.34 -29.73 5.32
C GLY A 69 -5.32 -30.64 6.00
N ALA A 70 -5.58 -31.95 5.97
CA ALA A 70 -4.71 -32.93 6.60
C ALA A 70 -3.34 -33.05 5.89
N TYR A 71 -2.30 -33.26 6.68
CA TYR A 71 -0.93 -33.52 6.17
C TYR A 71 -0.89 -34.85 5.37
N VAL A 72 -0.20 -34.84 4.23
CA VAL A 72 0.00 -36.01 3.38
C VAL A 72 1.47 -36.42 3.35
N GLU A 73 2.34 -35.59 2.81
CA GLU A 73 3.77 -35.90 2.68
C GLU A 73 4.62 -34.64 2.51
N VAL A 74 5.92 -34.78 2.79
CA VAL A 74 6.94 -33.76 2.44
C VAL A 74 7.62 -34.19 1.14
N GLY A 75 7.58 -33.31 0.16
CA GLY A 75 8.24 -33.48 -1.15
C GLY A 75 9.69 -33.00 -1.14
N ASP A 76 10.01 -32.16 -2.13
CA ASP A 76 11.37 -31.65 -2.32
C ASP A 76 11.76 -30.70 -1.18
N GLN A 77 13.01 -30.83 -0.73
CA GLN A 77 13.57 -29.97 0.30
C GLN A 77 14.86 -29.33 -0.17
N THR A 78 14.98 -28.01 0.01
CA THR A 78 16.21 -27.26 -0.22
C THR A 78 16.77 -26.75 1.11
N VAL A 79 18.09 -26.80 1.26
CA VAL A 79 18.79 -26.28 2.43
C VAL A 79 19.79 -25.26 1.97
N THR A 80 19.65 -24.04 2.48
CA THR A 80 20.55 -22.92 2.21
C THR A 80 21.13 -22.38 3.52
N THR A 81 22.23 -21.65 3.43
CA THR A 81 22.83 -21.02 4.61
C THR A 81 22.92 -19.53 4.39
N ASP A 82 22.57 -18.76 5.40
CA ASP A 82 22.75 -17.31 5.46
C ASP A 82 23.43 -16.92 6.78
N GLY A 83 24.71 -16.65 6.70
CA GLY A 83 25.53 -16.36 7.87
C GLY A 83 25.57 -17.51 8.88
N ASN A 84 24.86 -17.37 9.98
CA ASN A 84 24.73 -18.41 11.01
C ASN A 84 23.44 -19.22 10.90
N ASN A 85 22.55 -18.84 10.02
CA ASN A 85 21.25 -19.47 9.87
C ASN A 85 21.29 -20.54 8.79
N VAL A 86 20.66 -21.67 9.07
CA VAL A 86 20.34 -22.72 8.11
C VAL A 86 18.85 -22.58 7.79
N ILE A 87 18.53 -22.31 6.55
CA ILE A 87 17.17 -22.14 6.05
C ILE A 87 16.80 -23.41 5.29
N ILE A 88 15.75 -24.07 5.75
CA ILE A 88 15.22 -25.28 5.15
C ILE A 88 13.86 -24.94 4.56
N ASN A 89 13.74 -24.97 3.24
CA ASN A 89 12.47 -24.85 2.54
C ASN A 89 12.01 -26.26 2.13
N SER A 90 10.80 -26.61 2.53
CA SER A 90 10.19 -27.91 2.27
C SER A 90 8.87 -27.74 1.54
N ASP A 91 8.74 -28.34 0.37
CA ASP A 91 7.45 -28.45 -0.34
C ASP A 91 6.61 -29.51 0.35
N VAL A 92 5.51 -29.12 0.94
CA VAL A 92 4.63 -30.03 1.71
C VAL A 92 3.28 -30.14 1.02
N THR A 93 2.85 -31.37 0.82
CA THR A 93 1.54 -31.68 0.26
C THR A 93 0.56 -31.95 1.40
N TYR A 94 -0.56 -31.26 1.33
CA TYR A 94 -1.70 -31.46 2.21
C TYR A 94 -2.93 -31.93 1.39
N GLU A 95 -4.01 -32.27 2.04
CA GLU A 95 -5.21 -32.81 1.40
C GLU A 95 -5.82 -31.84 0.37
N ASN A 96 -5.88 -30.54 0.68
CA ASN A 96 -6.52 -29.56 -0.17
C ASN A 96 -5.53 -28.77 -1.04
N LYS A 97 -4.34 -28.46 -0.51
CA LYS A 97 -3.34 -27.59 -1.16
C LYS A 97 -1.93 -28.03 -0.83
N THR A 98 -0.96 -27.42 -1.49
CA THR A 98 0.45 -27.52 -1.12
C THR A 98 0.91 -26.26 -0.39
N ALA A 99 1.96 -26.36 0.42
CA ALA A 99 2.58 -25.23 1.08
C ALA A 99 4.10 -25.33 1.04
N ASP A 100 4.77 -24.18 0.94
CA ASP A 100 6.19 -24.04 1.19
C ASP A 100 6.39 -23.78 2.68
N VAL A 101 7.01 -24.73 3.37
CA VAL A 101 7.32 -24.60 4.80
C VAL A 101 8.77 -24.20 4.95
N GLU A 102 9.00 -22.99 5.45
CA GLU A 102 10.32 -22.47 5.75
C GLU A 102 10.64 -22.66 7.23
N LEU A 103 11.74 -23.32 7.52
CA LEU A 103 12.27 -23.49 8.87
C LEU A 103 13.68 -22.89 8.95
N ILE A 104 13.87 -21.95 9.87
CA ILE A 104 15.16 -21.30 10.12
C ILE A 104 15.75 -21.80 11.43
N ILE A 105 16.97 -22.34 11.36
CA ILE A 105 17.70 -22.87 12.50
C ILE A 105 19.03 -22.13 12.64
N ASN A 106 19.33 -21.66 13.83
CA ASN A 106 20.65 -21.10 14.10
C ASN A 106 21.70 -22.22 14.26
N SER A 107 22.67 -22.24 13.36
CA SER A 107 23.68 -23.31 13.29
C SER A 107 24.71 -23.28 14.44
N LYS A 108 24.77 -22.19 15.22
CA LYS A 108 25.67 -22.07 16.37
C LYS A 108 25.04 -22.59 17.67
N THR A 109 23.79 -22.21 17.89
CA THR A 109 23.02 -22.58 19.08
C THR A 109 22.24 -23.86 18.87
N ASN A 110 22.04 -24.25 17.61
CA ASN A 110 21.21 -25.38 17.18
C ASN A 110 19.76 -25.24 17.67
N THR A 111 19.27 -23.99 17.70
CA THR A 111 17.90 -23.65 18.07
C THR A 111 17.12 -23.22 16.84
N SER A 112 15.85 -23.61 16.76
CA SER A 112 14.92 -23.09 15.74
C SER A 112 14.57 -21.64 16.07
N GLU A 113 14.67 -20.76 15.08
CA GLU A 113 14.40 -19.32 15.23
C GLU A 113 13.05 -18.93 14.66
N SER A 114 12.65 -19.55 13.55
CA SER A 114 11.40 -19.22 12.88
C SER A 114 10.89 -20.42 12.08
N MET A 115 9.57 -20.54 11.98
CA MET A 115 8.90 -21.47 11.07
C MET A 115 7.66 -20.83 10.48
N ALA A 116 7.50 -20.91 9.16
CA ALA A 116 6.37 -20.33 8.45
C ALA A 116 5.77 -21.33 7.46
N PHE A 117 4.44 -21.39 7.43
CA PHE A 117 3.66 -22.18 6.48
C PHE A 117 3.08 -21.25 5.41
N ASN A 118 3.63 -21.26 4.21
CA ASN A 118 3.23 -20.43 3.10
C ASN A 118 2.37 -21.24 2.11
N ILE A 119 1.07 -20.95 2.05
CA ILE A 119 0.15 -21.67 1.16
C ILE A 119 0.47 -21.35 -0.30
N ASN A 120 0.61 -22.38 -1.13
CA ASN A 120 0.80 -22.25 -2.56
C ASN A 120 -0.54 -22.04 -3.27
N TYR A 121 -0.87 -20.79 -3.55
CA TYR A 121 -2.05 -20.44 -4.32
C TYR A 121 -1.80 -20.60 -5.82
N THR A 122 -2.75 -21.18 -6.51
CA THR A 122 -2.76 -21.22 -7.97
C THR A 122 -2.85 -19.80 -8.57
N MET A 123 -2.45 -19.65 -9.85
CA MET A 123 -2.58 -18.36 -10.53
C MET A 123 -4.04 -17.88 -10.58
N ALA A 124 -4.98 -18.80 -10.71
CA ALA A 124 -6.41 -18.47 -10.70
C ALA A 124 -6.86 -17.90 -9.37
N GLU A 125 -6.48 -18.52 -8.24
CA GLU A 125 -6.78 -18.04 -6.89
C GLU A 125 -6.11 -16.68 -6.61
N LYS A 126 -4.86 -16.49 -7.04
CA LYS A 126 -4.17 -15.19 -6.91
C LYS A 126 -4.87 -14.10 -7.70
N MET A 127 -5.37 -14.39 -8.91
CA MET A 127 -6.13 -13.44 -9.70
C MET A 127 -7.49 -13.13 -9.09
N GLU A 128 -8.16 -14.13 -8.52
CA GLU A 128 -9.43 -13.94 -7.82
C GLU A 128 -9.27 -13.04 -6.59
N GLN A 129 -8.26 -13.29 -5.74
CA GLN A 129 -7.95 -12.45 -4.59
C GLN A 129 -7.58 -11.02 -5.00
N ALA A 130 -6.76 -10.86 -6.05
CA ALA A 130 -6.40 -9.55 -6.59
C ALA A 130 -7.64 -8.82 -7.14
N GLY A 131 -8.53 -9.54 -7.83
CA GLY A 131 -9.79 -9.00 -8.35
C GLY A 131 -10.72 -8.53 -7.24
N LEU A 132 -10.91 -9.33 -6.19
CA LEU A 132 -11.71 -8.97 -5.02
C LEU A 132 -11.15 -7.76 -4.28
N ASN A 133 -9.83 -7.69 -4.08
CA ASN A 133 -9.18 -6.55 -3.45
C ASN A 133 -9.33 -5.28 -4.28
N THR A 134 -9.20 -5.39 -5.61
CA THR A 134 -9.40 -4.27 -6.52
C THR A 134 -10.85 -3.80 -6.51
N LEU A 135 -11.82 -4.73 -6.55
CA LEU A 135 -13.24 -4.42 -6.49
C LEU A 135 -13.61 -3.74 -5.16
N MET A 136 -13.06 -4.22 -4.04
CA MET A 136 -13.28 -3.63 -2.72
C MET A 136 -12.72 -2.20 -2.65
N GLY A 137 -11.46 -2.00 -3.10
CA GLY A 137 -10.83 -0.67 -3.12
C GLY A 137 -11.57 0.32 -4.03
N LEU A 138 -11.89 -0.11 -5.25
CA LEU A 138 -12.64 0.72 -6.21
C LEU A 138 -14.06 0.98 -5.72
N GLY A 139 -14.72 -0.02 -5.11
CA GLY A 139 -16.06 0.09 -4.53
C GLY A 139 -16.14 1.15 -3.43
N ILE A 140 -15.15 1.23 -2.55
CA ILE A 140 -15.09 2.26 -1.50
C ILE A 140 -15.01 3.65 -2.12
N VAL A 141 -14.20 3.84 -3.17
CA VAL A 141 -14.08 5.13 -3.88
C VAL A 141 -15.43 5.52 -4.51
N PHE A 142 -16.10 4.58 -5.19
CA PHE A 142 -17.43 4.86 -5.76
C PHE A 142 -18.47 5.20 -4.70
N LEU A 143 -18.49 4.50 -3.57
CA LEU A 143 -19.39 4.81 -2.46
C LEU A 143 -19.13 6.21 -1.91
N MET A 144 -17.86 6.62 -1.78
CA MET A 144 -17.50 7.97 -1.37
C MET A 144 -17.94 9.02 -2.37
N LEU A 145 -17.78 8.78 -3.68
CA LEU A 145 -18.24 9.71 -4.73
C LEU A 145 -19.77 9.84 -4.72
N ILE A 146 -20.51 8.74 -4.56
CA ILE A 146 -21.98 8.74 -4.43
C ILE A 146 -22.39 9.55 -3.18
N PHE A 147 -21.72 9.32 -2.06
CA PHE A 147 -21.97 10.05 -0.82
C PHE A 147 -21.73 11.56 -0.95
N LEU A 148 -20.59 11.95 -1.55
CA LEU A 148 -20.30 13.37 -1.82
C LEU A 148 -21.32 13.98 -2.77
N SER A 149 -21.71 13.26 -3.84
CA SER A 149 -22.75 13.70 -4.76
C SER A 149 -24.10 13.91 -4.06
N PHE A 150 -24.43 13.01 -3.13
CA PHE A 150 -25.63 13.14 -2.30
C PHE A 150 -25.56 14.39 -1.40
N LEU A 151 -24.42 14.63 -0.74
CA LEU A 151 -24.23 15.84 0.08
C LEU A 151 -24.38 17.12 -0.73
N ILE A 152 -23.74 17.19 -1.92
CA ILE A 152 -23.84 18.35 -2.82
C ILE A 152 -25.31 18.55 -3.24
N SER A 153 -26.04 17.47 -3.52
CA SER A 153 -27.47 17.54 -3.85
C SER A 153 -28.30 18.11 -2.70
N GLN A 154 -27.97 17.79 -1.45
CA GLN A 154 -28.64 18.34 -0.27
C GLN A 154 -28.41 19.87 -0.13
N PHE A 155 -27.18 20.35 -0.40
CA PHE A 155 -26.88 21.79 -0.38
C PHE A 155 -27.69 22.58 -1.40
N LYS A 156 -28.00 21.99 -2.56
CA LYS A 156 -28.86 22.60 -3.58
C LYS A 156 -30.31 22.80 -3.10
N HIS A 157 -30.76 21.99 -2.15
CA HIS A 157 -32.09 22.17 -1.53
C HIS A 157 -32.10 23.25 -0.45
N ILE A 158 -30.98 23.41 0.30
CA ILE A 158 -30.85 24.42 1.33
C ILE A 158 -30.80 25.84 0.73
N SER A 159 -30.07 26.05 -0.38
CA SER A 159 -30.02 27.35 -1.06
C SER A 159 -31.38 27.80 -1.57
N LYS A 160 -32.24 26.90 -2.02
CA LYS A 160 -33.64 27.24 -2.42
C LYS A 160 -34.51 27.66 -1.22
N LEU A 161 -34.24 27.18 -0.03
CA LEU A 161 -34.95 27.59 1.21
C LEU A 161 -34.48 28.96 1.71
N THR A 162 -33.20 29.29 1.50
CA THR A 162 -32.62 30.57 1.91
C THR A 162 -33.02 31.71 0.97
N GLU A 163 -33.20 31.44 -0.33
CA GLU A 163 -33.66 32.44 -1.28
C GLU A 163 -35.13 32.85 -1.05
N LYS A 164 -35.97 31.99 -0.44
CA LYS A 164 -37.37 32.32 -0.11
C LYS A 164 -37.53 33.35 1.02
N ASN A 165 -36.47 33.63 1.78
CA ASN A 165 -36.46 34.55 2.91
C ASN A 165 -35.67 35.86 2.69
N LYS A 166 -35.32 36.18 1.42
CA LYS A 166 -34.68 37.45 1.10
C LYS A 166 -35.77 38.50 0.89
N PRO A 167 -35.85 39.58 1.71
CA PRO A 167 -36.78 40.68 1.47
C PRO A 167 -36.45 41.35 0.18
N ALA A 168 -37.47 41.59 -0.66
CA ALA A 168 -37.36 42.31 -1.92
C ALA A 168 -36.70 43.67 -1.70
N ALA A 169 -35.55 43.91 -2.28
CA ALA A 169 -34.96 45.24 -2.39
C ALA A 169 -35.72 46.04 -3.46
N PRO A 170 -35.90 47.39 -3.29
CA PRO A 170 -36.79 48.19 -4.10
C PRO A 170 -36.29 48.34 -5.54
N ALA A 171 -37.24 48.29 -6.44
CA ALA A 171 -37.05 48.59 -7.85
C ALA A 171 -36.52 50.00 -8.10
N ALA A 172 -35.43 50.14 -8.83
CA ALA A 172 -35.03 51.41 -9.45
C ALA A 172 -34.77 51.19 -10.95
N LEU A 173 -35.79 51.64 -11.74
CA LEU A 173 -35.70 52.33 -13.03
C LEU A 173 -34.79 51.76 -14.15
N ALA A 174 -35.45 51.27 -15.17
CA ALA A 174 -34.92 51.18 -16.54
C ALA A 174 -34.67 52.58 -17.16
N PRO A 175 -33.78 52.73 -18.16
CA PRO A 175 -34.23 52.59 -19.55
C PRO A 175 -33.24 51.95 -20.53
N ALA A 176 -33.86 51.44 -21.56
CA ALA A 176 -33.47 50.87 -22.85
C ALA A 176 -32.45 51.67 -23.72
N PRO A 177 -32.05 51.21 -24.94
CA PRO A 177 -32.12 49.93 -25.62
C PRO A 177 -30.80 49.42 -26.26
N ALA A 178 -30.84 48.19 -26.75
CA ALA A 178 -29.80 47.40 -27.40
C ALA A 178 -29.03 48.09 -28.58
N PRO A 179 -27.83 47.53 -28.98
CA PRO A 179 -27.86 46.46 -29.97
C PRO A 179 -26.80 45.32 -29.84
N ALA A 180 -27.21 44.19 -30.43
CA ALA A 180 -26.41 43.17 -31.14
C ALA A 180 -25.43 42.24 -30.35
N VAL A 181 -25.91 41.03 -30.20
CA VAL A 181 -25.28 39.71 -30.42
C VAL A 181 -23.74 39.66 -30.51
N VAL A 182 -23.14 39.09 -29.53
CA VAL A 182 -21.96 38.24 -29.63
C VAL A 182 -22.11 37.10 -28.62
N GLU A 183 -22.08 35.91 -29.12
CA GLU A 183 -22.02 34.62 -28.45
C GLU A 183 -20.81 34.61 -27.49
N GLU A 184 -21.00 34.54 -26.18
CA GLU A 184 -19.94 34.30 -25.21
C GLU A 184 -20.04 32.88 -24.66
N GLU A 185 -18.96 32.14 -24.89
CA GLU A 185 -18.65 30.86 -24.25
C GLU A 185 -18.62 31.03 -22.70
N PRO A 186 -18.87 29.95 -21.92
CA PRO A 186 -18.96 30.03 -20.46
C PRO A 186 -17.64 30.48 -19.86
N GLU A 187 -17.68 31.60 -19.15
CA GLU A 187 -16.56 32.05 -18.29
C GLU A 187 -16.33 31.05 -17.18
N GLU A 188 -15.15 30.43 -17.19
CA GLU A 188 -14.59 29.73 -16.02
C GLU A 188 -14.49 30.74 -14.87
N GLU A 189 -15.11 30.45 -13.73
CA GLU A 189 -14.93 31.19 -12.47
C GLU A 189 -13.45 31.33 -12.18
N LEU A 190 -12.98 32.55 -12.20
CA LEU A 190 -11.60 32.93 -11.86
C LEU A 190 -11.31 32.49 -10.42
N ALA A 191 -10.41 31.52 -10.27
CA ALA A 191 -9.79 31.23 -8.99
C ALA A 191 -9.24 32.53 -8.39
N ASP A 192 -9.44 32.70 -7.08
CA ASP A 192 -9.04 33.85 -6.26
C ASP A 192 -7.63 34.33 -6.65
N ASP A 193 -7.55 35.54 -7.23
CA ASP A 193 -6.29 36.15 -7.66
C ASP A 193 -5.25 36.31 -6.53
N GLY A 194 -5.68 36.14 -5.28
CA GLY A 194 -4.81 36.20 -4.10
C GLY A 194 -3.75 35.10 -4.06
N GLU A 195 -4.09 33.90 -4.50
CA GLU A 195 -3.17 32.75 -4.55
C GLU A 195 -2.09 32.95 -5.62
N LEU A 196 -2.50 33.48 -6.78
CA LEU A 196 -1.59 33.79 -7.89
C LEU A 196 -0.63 34.94 -7.51
N VAL A 197 -1.10 35.95 -6.82
CA VAL A 197 -0.29 37.07 -6.29
C VAL A 197 0.75 36.56 -5.30
N ALA A 198 0.37 35.66 -4.38
CA ALA A 198 1.29 35.09 -3.41
C ALA A 198 2.40 34.26 -4.05
N VAL A 199 2.07 33.45 -5.06
CA VAL A 199 3.06 32.65 -5.79
C VAL A 199 4.04 33.53 -6.57
N ILE A 200 3.56 34.58 -7.23
CA ILE A 200 4.41 35.54 -7.98
C ILE A 200 5.33 36.30 -7.02
N ALA A 201 4.82 36.78 -5.88
CA ALA A 201 5.61 37.49 -4.88
C ALA A 201 6.72 36.60 -4.29
N ALA A 202 6.40 35.34 -3.99
CA ALA A 202 7.36 34.35 -3.51
C ALA A 202 8.46 34.03 -4.55
N ALA A 203 8.10 33.92 -5.83
CA ALA A 203 9.05 33.67 -6.91
C ALA A 203 10.03 34.85 -7.11
N ILE A 204 9.55 36.09 -7.01
CA ILE A 204 10.38 37.28 -7.09
C ILE A 204 11.31 37.39 -5.88
N ALA A 205 10.82 37.15 -4.66
CA ALA A 205 11.63 37.13 -3.45
C ALA A 205 12.76 36.10 -3.51
N ALA A 206 12.46 34.90 -4.01
CA ALA A 206 13.44 33.83 -4.21
C ALA A 206 14.51 34.20 -5.25
N TYR A 207 14.15 34.90 -6.34
CA TYR A 207 15.08 35.36 -7.36
C TYR A 207 15.99 36.44 -6.85
N GLU A 208 15.50 37.37 -6.02
CA GLU A 208 16.29 38.45 -5.42
C GLU A 208 17.08 38.04 -4.17
N GLY A 209 16.95 36.78 -3.74
CA GLY A 209 17.61 36.23 -2.54
C GLY A 209 17.07 36.80 -1.22
N SER A 210 15.86 37.35 -1.23
CA SER A 210 15.19 37.90 -0.06
C SER A 210 14.43 36.77 0.70
N THR A 211 14.56 36.74 2.02
CA THR A 211 13.83 35.78 2.89
C THR A 211 12.42 36.23 3.26
N SER A 212 11.99 37.41 2.81
CA SER A 212 10.66 37.99 3.10
C SER A 212 10.02 38.53 1.82
N THR A 213 8.70 38.39 1.73
CA THR A 213 7.87 39.00 0.68
C THR A 213 7.39 40.42 1.06
N ASP A 214 7.79 40.92 2.23
CA ASP A 214 7.48 42.29 2.70
C ASP A 214 8.15 43.31 1.77
N GLY A 215 7.35 44.18 1.17
CA GLY A 215 7.80 45.22 0.25
C GLY A 215 7.38 45.02 -1.21
N PHE A 216 6.84 43.86 -1.58
CA PHE A 216 6.29 43.61 -2.90
C PHE A 216 4.80 43.93 -2.96
N VAL A 217 4.40 44.86 -3.81
CA VAL A 217 3.00 45.21 -4.04
C VAL A 217 2.67 44.92 -5.50
N VAL A 218 1.89 43.88 -5.73
CA VAL A 218 1.38 43.58 -7.08
C VAL A 218 0.19 44.53 -7.36
N ARG A 219 0.39 45.46 -8.29
CA ARG A 219 -0.64 46.48 -8.63
C ARG A 219 -1.64 45.99 -9.68
N SER A 220 -1.24 45.11 -10.59
CA SER A 220 -2.15 44.51 -11.55
C SER A 220 -1.53 43.29 -12.24
N ILE A 221 -2.32 42.29 -12.56
CA ILE A 221 -1.93 41.11 -13.36
C ILE A 221 -2.68 41.18 -14.70
N LYS A 222 -1.96 41.23 -15.82
CA LYS A 222 -2.55 41.22 -17.16
C LYS A 222 -2.11 39.96 -17.89
N ARG A 223 -3.06 39.06 -18.16
CA ARG A 223 -2.77 37.86 -18.98
C ARG A 223 -2.51 38.25 -20.43
N SER A 224 -1.40 37.76 -20.98
CA SER A 224 -1.11 37.90 -22.41
C SER A 224 -1.96 36.92 -23.21
N LYS A 225 -2.74 37.43 -24.18
CA LYS A 225 -3.57 36.61 -25.06
C LYS A 225 -2.77 35.88 -26.17
N THR A 226 -1.45 35.97 -26.19
CA THR A 226 -0.62 35.35 -27.22
C THR A 226 0.00 34.03 -26.74
N ASN A 227 -0.49 32.96 -27.31
CA ASN A 227 -0.08 31.57 -27.02
C ASN A 227 1.11 31.15 -27.89
N THR A 228 2.20 31.95 -27.93
CA THR A 228 3.42 31.65 -28.70
C THR A 228 4.60 31.40 -27.78
N TRP A 229 4.68 30.17 -27.24
CA TRP A 229 5.94 29.65 -26.73
C TRP A 229 6.79 29.21 -27.94
N LYS A 230 7.75 30.05 -28.39
CA LYS A 230 8.79 29.59 -29.31
C LYS A 230 9.77 28.76 -28.50
N ARG A 231 9.89 27.46 -28.84
CA ARG A 231 10.99 26.61 -28.39
C ARG A 231 12.29 27.19 -28.94
N ALA A 232 13.20 27.49 -28.05
CA ALA A 232 14.62 27.72 -28.38
C ALA A 232 15.34 26.37 -28.42
#